data_22edcb11b9971087a37e3d023b70e2b6
#
_entry.id   22edcb11b9971087a37e3d023b70e2b6
#
_cell.length_a   1.000
_cell.length_b   1.000
_cell.length_c   1.000
_cell.angle_alpha   90.00
_cell.angle_beta   90.00
_cell.angle_gamma   90.00
#
_symmetry.space_group_name_H-M   'P 1'
#
loop_
_entity.id
_entity.type
_entity.pdbx_description
1 polymer ?
#
loop_
_entity_poly.entity_id
_entity_poly.type
_entity_poly.pdbx_seq_one_letter_code
_entity_poly.pdbx_strand_id
1 'polypeptide(L)'
;MLRRFSALGLQPRRWGLQKLSARFCLSINVPTIAESISSGKVVGWTKKVGDAVSEDEVICQIESDKLNVDVRAPANGVITKINFEEGAVVEVGAELSTMKAGEAGGAAAAKEQAAAPAMQPPPPPPPQQQQQQQQQQQSSPPPPQQKRSVETPAPAPKPPQVVTTTTTGSDPRVRNVRISSMRHRIADRLKASQNTCAMLTTFNEIDMTPLIEMRNRYKDDFYKKHNVKLGFMSPFVKACAIALQDVPAVNASFGTDFIEYHDFVDISIAVSTPRGLVVPVLRDVQKADFAQIERQIADFGARARVNKLTLAEMTGGTFTISNGGVFGSWMGTPIINPPQSAILGMHATKKKPWVVGNEIKIRDIMAVALTYDHRLIDGSDAVTFLVKVKNLIEDPARMVLDLA
;
A
#
# COMPACT_ATOMS: atom_id res chain seq x y z
N MET A 1 -21.85 -91.91 9.18
CA MET A 1 -21.34 -92.73 8.07
C MET A 1 -20.19 -91.98 7.43
N LEU A 2 -19.03 -92.65 7.47
CA LEU A 2 -17.75 -92.18 6.84
C LEU A 2 -17.88 -92.25 5.30
N ARG A 3 -17.22 -91.28 4.63
CA ARG A 3 -16.41 -91.61 3.46
C ARG A 3 -15.35 -90.57 3.18
N ARG A 4 -14.12 -91.02 3.24
CA ARG A 4 -12.87 -90.40 2.77
C ARG A 4 -12.91 -90.28 1.25
N PHE A 5 -12.34 -89.22 0.66
CA PHE A 5 -11.65 -89.30 -0.61
C PHE A 5 -10.38 -88.44 -0.60
N SER A 6 -9.43 -89.04 -1.25
CA SER A 6 -8.00 -88.83 -1.25
C SER A 6 -7.47 -87.54 -1.89
N ALA A 7 -6.28 -87.20 -1.54
CA ALA A 7 -5.40 -86.16 -2.07
C ALA A 7 -5.05 -86.35 -3.54
N LEU A 8 -5.02 -85.29 -4.30
CA LEU A 8 -4.22 -85.12 -5.51
C LEU A 8 -3.49 -83.82 -5.45
N GLY A 9 -2.14 -83.91 -5.41
CA GLY A 9 -1.23 -82.80 -5.35
C GLY A 9 -1.21 -82.01 -6.67
N LEU A 10 -1.35 -80.73 -6.55
CA LEU A 10 -1.06 -79.77 -7.62
C LEU A 10 -0.11 -78.71 -7.05
N GLN A 11 1.08 -78.68 -7.59
CA GLN A 11 2.14 -77.70 -7.32
C GLN A 11 1.70 -76.30 -7.76
N PRO A 12 2.01 -75.24 -6.99
CA PRO A 12 1.69 -73.90 -7.44
C PRO A 12 2.72 -73.42 -8.48
N ARG A 13 2.20 -73.16 -9.69
CA ARG A 13 2.92 -72.39 -10.71
C ARG A 13 3.23 -70.99 -10.17
N ARG A 14 4.49 -70.62 -10.04
CA ARG A 14 4.97 -69.26 -9.86
C ARG A 14 4.54 -68.42 -11.07
N TRP A 15 3.53 -67.59 -10.89
CA TRP A 15 3.24 -66.50 -11.81
C TRP A 15 4.13 -65.33 -11.43
N GLY A 16 5.01 -64.93 -12.34
CA GLY A 16 5.80 -63.72 -12.21
C GLY A 16 4.85 -62.54 -12.17
N LEU A 17 4.89 -61.78 -11.05
CA LEU A 17 4.32 -60.45 -10.94
C LEU A 17 5.11 -59.51 -11.86
N GLN A 18 4.61 -59.34 -13.10
CA GLN A 18 4.99 -58.19 -13.89
C GLN A 18 4.39 -56.98 -13.17
N LYS A 19 5.28 -56.10 -12.65
CA LYS A 19 4.93 -54.76 -12.16
C LYS A 19 4.31 -54.00 -13.37
N LEU A 20 3.00 -53.93 -13.46
CA LEU A 20 2.32 -52.92 -14.25
C LEU A 20 2.57 -51.59 -13.61
N SER A 21 3.53 -50.84 -14.13
CA SER A 21 3.73 -49.46 -13.83
C SER A 21 2.50 -48.69 -14.38
N ALA A 22 1.51 -48.51 -13.53
CA ALA A 22 0.39 -47.65 -13.83
C ALA A 22 0.91 -46.22 -13.94
N ARG A 23 0.94 -45.68 -15.14
CA ARG A 23 1.31 -44.28 -15.40
C ARG A 23 0.12 -43.40 -14.99
N PHE A 24 0.08 -42.99 -13.74
CA PHE A 24 -0.91 -42.01 -13.26
C PHE A 24 -0.56 -40.61 -13.78
N CYS A 25 -1.44 -40.06 -14.64
CA CYS A 25 -1.47 -38.63 -14.93
C CYS A 25 -2.19 -37.96 -13.75
N LEU A 26 -1.55 -37.00 -13.10
CA LEU A 26 -2.10 -36.24 -12.00
C LEU A 26 -2.47 -34.85 -12.52
N SER A 27 -3.70 -34.40 -12.30
CA SER A 27 -4.12 -33.06 -12.64
C SER A 27 -3.77 -32.10 -11.46
N ILE A 28 -3.26 -30.93 -11.79
CA ILE A 28 -2.96 -29.87 -10.85
C ILE A 28 -4.05 -28.82 -11.01
N ASN A 29 -4.87 -28.65 -9.98
CA ASN A 29 -6.00 -27.75 -9.98
C ASN A 29 -5.67 -26.45 -9.22
N VAL A 30 -6.40 -25.38 -9.54
CA VAL A 30 -6.36 -24.12 -8.78
C VAL A 30 -6.79 -24.40 -7.33
N PRO A 31 -5.92 -24.13 -6.33
CA PRO A 31 -6.30 -24.32 -4.92
C PRO A 31 -7.37 -23.29 -4.51
N THR A 32 -8.13 -23.62 -3.48
CA THR A 32 -9.05 -22.67 -2.82
C THR A 32 -8.26 -21.52 -2.24
N ILE A 33 -8.49 -20.31 -2.77
CA ILE A 33 -7.71 -19.11 -2.42
C ILE A 33 -8.23 -18.47 -1.15
N ALA A 34 -9.56 -18.35 -1.00
CA ALA A 34 -10.30 -17.93 0.20
C ALA A 34 -11.81 -18.14 -0.03
N GLU A 35 -12.63 -18.16 1.02
CA GLU A 35 -14.09 -18.37 0.96
C GLU A 35 -14.86 -17.38 0.07
N SER A 36 -14.26 -16.23 -0.26
CA SER A 36 -14.89 -15.14 -1.03
C SER A 36 -14.27 -14.93 -2.41
N ILE A 37 -13.33 -15.78 -2.86
CA ILE A 37 -12.60 -15.59 -4.13
C ILE A 37 -12.86 -16.77 -5.04
N SER A 38 -13.60 -16.53 -6.14
CA SER A 38 -13.96 -17.54 -7.13
C SER A 38 -13.02 -17.61 -8.33
N SER A 39 -12.17 -16.61 -8.56
CA SER A 39 -11.28 -16.55 -9.73
C SER A 39 -9.96 -15.86 -9.43
N GLY A 40 -8.92 -16.20 -10.20
CA GLY A 40 -7.61 -15.56 -10.16
C GLY A 40 -6.99 -15.49 -11.55
N LYS A 41 -5.87 -14.74 -11.69
CA LYS A 41 -5.16 -14.58 -12.95
C LYS A 41 -3.79 -15.23 -12.86
N VAL A 42 -3.40 -16.06 -13.82
CA VAL A 42 -2.06 -16.64 -13.89
C VAL A 42 -1.04 -15.54 -14.18
N VAL A 43 -0.13 -15.28 -13.25
CA VAL A 43 0.91 -14.24 -13.37
C VAL A 43 2.10 -14.72 -14.18
N GLY A 44 2.52 -15.94 -13.92
CA GLY A 44 3.65 -16.55 -14.61
C GLY A 44 3.85 -18.01 -14.25
N TRP A 45 4.43 -18.76 -15.19
CA TRP A 45 4.84 -20.15 -15.02
C TRP A 45 6.32 -20.20 -14.65
N THR A 46 6.64 -20.82 -13.52
CA THR A 46 8.03 -21.05 -13.09
C THR A 46 8.63 -22.24 -13.82
N LYS A 47 7.79 -23.17 -14.30
CA LYS A 47 8.17 -24.40 -15.02
C LYS A 47 7.45 -24.50 -16.36
N LYS A 48 8.09 -25.17 -17.32
CA LYS A 48 7.58 -25.37 -18.68
C LYS A 48 7.15 -26.83 -18.89
N VAL A 49 6.42 -27.06 -19.98
CA VAL A 49 6.08 -28.43 -20.42
C VAL A 49 7.38 -29.20 -20.70
N GLY A 50 7.53 -30.35 -20.03
CA GLY A 50 8.73 -31.19 -20.10
C GLY A 50 9.66 -31.04 -18.90
N ASP A 51 9.49 -30.03 -18.03
CA ASP A 51 10.31 -29.85 -16.85
C ASP A 51 9.95 -30.84 -15.74
N ALA A 52 10.98 -31.31 -15.03
CA ALA A 52 10.82 -32.12 -13.84
C ALA A 52 10.50 -31.21 -12.65
N VAL A 53 9.56 -31.65 -11.81
CA VAL A 53 9.13 -30.94 -10.59
C VAL A 53 9.19 -31.89 -9.41
N SER A 54 9.61 -31.36 -8.26
CA SER A 54 9.60 -32.04 -6.98
C SER A 54 8.28 -31.78 -6.25
N GLU A 55 7.92 -32.67 -5.32
CA GLU A 55 6.78 -32.44 -4.43
C GLU A 55 6.96 -31.10 -3.69
N ASP A 56 5.90 -30.31 -3.57
CA ASP A 56 5.84 -28.98 -2.95
C ASP A 56 6.61 -27.85 -3.71
N GLU A 57 7.15 -28.14 -4.90
CA GLU A 57 7.81 -27.12 -5.73
C GLU A 57 6.79 -26.20 -6.40
N VAL A 58 7.07 -24.87 -6.38
CA VAL A 58 6.19 -23.87 -7.01
C VAL A 58 6.25 -23.96 -8.52
N ILE A 59 5.12 -24.21 -9.16
CA ILE A 59 4.98 -24.37 -10.63
C ILE A 59 4.43 -23.13 -11.31
N CYS A 60 3.49 -22.44 -10.68
CA CYS A 60 2.99 -21.16 -11.18
C CYS A 60 2.48 -20.27 -10.03
N GLN A 61 2.31 -19.00 -10.32
CA GLN A 61 1.72 -18.02 -9.40
C GLN A 61 0.39 -17.51 -9.97
N ILE A 62 -0.62 -17.50 -9.10
CA ILE A 62 -1.96 -16.96 -9.39
C ILE A 62 -2.17 -15.70 -8.56
N GLU A 63 -2.43 -14.58 -9.21
CA GLU A 63 -2.81 -13.31 -8.58
C GLU A 63 -4.34 -13.25 -8.48
N SER A 64 -4.85 -13.16 -7.27
CA SER A 64 -6.24 -12.81 -7.03
C SER A 64 -6.36 -11.35 -6.60
N ASP A 65 -7.57 -10.86 -6.46
CA ASP A 65 -7.83 -9.44 -6.07
C ASP A 65 -7.21 -9.04 -4.72
N LYS A 66 -6.91 -10.01 -3.85
CA LYS A 66 -6.42 -9.75 -2.49
C LYS A 66 -5.07 -10.41 -2.16
N LEU A 67 -4.68 -11.47 -2.86
CA LEU A 67 -3.51 -12.29 -2.52
C LEU A 67 -2.89 -12.94 -3.76
N ASN A 68 -1.56 -13.07 -3.75
CA ASN A 68 -0.86 -13.94 -4.69
C ASN A 68 -0.73 -15.33 -4.05
N VAL A 69 -1.13 -16.36 -4.78
CA VAL A 69 -1.09 -17.75 -4.33
C VAL A 69 -0.14 -18.53 -5.21
N ASP A 70 0.83 -19.19 -4.59
CA ASP A 70 1.73 -20.10 -5.26
C ASP A 70 1.06 -21.47 -5.43
N VAL A 71 0.96 -21.95 -6.65
CA VAL A 71 0.50 -23.31 -6.95
C VAL A 71 1.68 -24.25 -6.92
N ARG A 72 1.59 -25.28 -6.08
CA ARG A 72 2.67 -26.26 -5.85
C ARG A 72 2.37 -27.63 -6.44
N ALA A 73 3.42 -28.35 -6.79
CA ALA A 73 3.31 -29.72 -7.28
C ALA A 73 2.84 -30.67 -6.17
N PRO A 74 1.79 -31.50 -6.39
CA PRO A 74 1.29 -32.44 -5.39
C PRO A 74 2.15 -33.72 -5.25
N ALA A 75 3.10 -33.94 -6.15
CA ALA A 75 4.03 -35.09 -6.14
C ALA A 75 5.21 -34.85 -7.09
N ASN A 76 6.25 -35.68 -6.97
CA ASN A 76 7.37 -35.69 -7.92
C ASN A 76 6.92 -36.17 -9.30
N GLY A 77 7.29 -35.42 -10.36
CA GLY A 77 6.90 -35.80 -11.73
C GLY A 77 7.40 -34.84 -12.80
N VAL A 78 6.85 -34.98 -14.00
CA VAL A 78 7.16 -34.12 -15.16
C VAL A 78 5.89 -33.49 -15.67
N ILE A 79 5.90 -32.17 -15.92
CA ILE A 79 4.76 -31.46 -16.50
C ILE A 79 4.55 -31.90 -17.95
N THR A 80 3.37 -32.42 -18.26
CA THR A 80 3.04 -32.92 -19.61
C THR A 80 2.22 -31.96 -20.43
N LYS A 81 1.38 -31.13 -19.78
CA LYS A 81 0.52 -30.16 -20.46
C LYS A 81 0.23 -28.98 -19.55
N ILE A 82 0.21 -27.78 -20.11
CA ILE A 82 -0.25 -26.54 -19.51
C ILE A 82 -1.53 -26.13 -20.23
N ASN A 83 -2.62 -25.90 -19.49
CA ASN A 83 -3.94 -25.60 -20.07
C ASN A 83 -4.22 -24.10 -20.19
N PHE A 84 -3.51 -23.24 -19.45
CA PHE A 84 -3.71 -21.80 -19.46
C PHE A 84 -2.40 -21.05 -19.67
N GLU A 85 -2.44 -20.04 -20.52
CA GLU A 85 -1.28 -19.15 -20.77
C GLU A 85 -1.13 -18.10 -19.68
N GLU A 86 0.06 -17.46 -19.60
CA GLU A 86 0.30 -16.33 -18.73
C GLU A 86 -0.69 -15.19 -19.02
N GLY A 87 -1.35 -14.71 -17.98
CA GLY A 87 -2.37 -13.67 -18.08
C GLY A 87 -3.81 -14.17 -18.23
N ALA A 88 -4.05 -15.47 -18.35
CA ALA A 88 -5.40 -16.05 -18.39
C ALA A 88 -6.09 -15.97 -17.03
N VAL A 89 -7.40 -15.73 -17.01
CA VAL A 89 -8.24 -15.80 -15.82
C VAL A 89 -8.68 -17.24 -15.61
N VAL A 90 -8.48 -17.77 -14.41
CA VAL A 90 -8.81 -19.16 -14.02
C VAL A 90 -9.74 -19.16 -12.81
N GLU A 91 -10.69 -20.08 -12.79
CA GLU A 91 -11.60 -20.27 -11.65
C GLU A 91 -11.01 -21.26 -10.64
N VAL A 92 -11.40 -21.13 -9.36
CA VAL A 92 -11.02 -22.08 -8.31
C VAL A 92 -11.51 -23.48 -8.67
N GLY A 93 -10.60 -24.47 -8.60
CA GLY A 93 -10.85 -25.84 -8.99
C GLY A 93 -10.61 -26.16 -10.49
N ALA A 94 -10.34 -25.17 -11.35
CA ALA A 94 -9.99 -25.41 -12.74
C ALA A 94 -8.64 -26.15 -12.87
N GLU A 95 -8.53 -27.05 -13.84
CA GLU A 95 -7.31 -27.83 -14.11
C GLU A 95 -6.26 -26.96 -14.82
N LEU A 96 -5.22 -26.56 -14.10
CA LEU A 96 -4.12 -25.68 -14.58
C LEU A 96 -3.14 -26.44 -15.48
N SER A 97 -2.74 -27.62 -15.05
CA SER A 97 -1.77 -28.44 -15.78
C SER A 97 -1.92 -29.90 -15.42
N THR A 98 -1.39 -30.77 -16.31
CA THR A 98 -1.32 -32.22 -16.10
C THR A 98 0.13 -32.62 -15.94
N MET A 99 0.44 -33.40 -14.91
CA MET A 99 1.77 -33.95 -14.67
C MET A 99 1.73 -35.48 -14.67
N LYS A 100 2.85 -36.10 -15.03
CA LYS A 100 3.05 -37.52 -14.98
C LYS A 100 3.90 -37.86 -13.76
N ALA A 101 3.29 -38.57 -12.80
CA ALA A 101 4.04 -39.05 -11.64
C ALA A 101 5.07 -40.09 -12.08
N GLY A 102 6.32 -39.94 -11.68
CA GLY A 102 7.42 -40.85 -11.98
C GLY A 102 8.71 -40.34 -11.34
N GLU A 103 9.64 -41.23 -11.07
CA GLU A 103 10.93 -40.90 -10.48
C GLU A 103 11.63 -39.83 -11.32
N ALA A 104 11.94 -38.69 -10.70
CA ALA A 104 12.81 -37.67 -11.26
C ALA A 104 14.22 -38.29 -11.37
N GLY A 105 14.68 -38.54 -12.60
CA GLY A 105 16.07 -38.91 -12.89
C GLY A 105 17.00 -37.83 -12.36
N GLY A 106 17.88 -38.19 -11.45
CA GLY A 106 18.70 -37.29 -10.72
C GLY A 106 19.73 -36.54 -11.56
N ALA A 107 20.06 -35.36 -11.11
CA ALA A 107 21.44 -34.89 -10.96
C ALA A 107 21.45 -33.60 -10.15
N ALA A 108 22.25 -33.67 -9.14
CA ALA A 108 23.05 -32.69 -8.47
C ALA A 108 22.61 -32.20 -7.09
N ALA A 109 23.27 -32.83 -6.16
CA ALA A 109 23.98 -32.28 -5.00
C ALA A 109 23.18 -31.91 -3.76
N ALA A 110 23.23 -32.90 -2.88
CA ALA A 110 23.09 -32.77 -1.45
C ALA A 110 23.94 -31.63 -0.88
N LYS A 111 23.37 -30.91 0.10
CA LYS A 111 24.08 -30.61 1.33
C LYS A 111 23.14 -30.71 2.51
N GLU A 112 23.38 -31.67 3.27
CA GLU A 112 23.02 -32.01 4.62
C GLU A 112 23.25 -30.83 5.56
N GLN A 113 22.28 -30.53 6.45
CA GLN A 113 22.71 -30.12 7.78
C GLN A 113 21.66 -30.37 8.85
N ALA A 114 22.19 -31.07 9.78
CA ALA A 114 21.72 -31.57 11.02
C ALA A 114 21.06 -30.57 11.98
N ALA A 115 20.29 -31.16 12.88
CA ALA A 115 19.54 -30.63 13.99
C ALA A 115 20.35 -29.87 15.06
N ALA A 116 19.60 -29.03 15.74
CA ALA A 116 19.70 -28.26 16.98
C ALA A 116 20.72 -28.68 18.05
N PRO A 117 21.04 -27.83 19.07
CA PRO A 117 20.09 -27.58 20.15
C PRO A 117 20.06 -26.13 20.68
N ALA A 118 19.05 -25.87 21.48
CA ALA A 118 18.78 -24.64 22.22
C ALA A 118 19.92 -24.26 23.18
N MET A 119 20.26 -22.97 23.22
CA MET A 119 21.02 -22.38 24.33
C MET A 119 20.47 -21.01 24.72
N GLN A 120 20.44 -20.82 26.03
CA GLN A 120 19.95 -19.71 26.82
C GLN A 120 20.66 -18.37 26.54
N PRO A 121 20.06 -17.23 26.92
CA PRO A 121 20.65 -15.90 26.70
C PRO A 121 21.77 -15.60 27.70
N PRO A 122 22.82 -14.88 27.28
CA PRO A 122 23.89 -14.42 28.17
C PRO A 122 23.48 -13.13 28.91
N PRO A 123 24.07 -12.88 30.12
CA PRO A 123 23.78 -11.76 30.98
C PRO A 123 24.45 -10.45 30.52
N PRO A 124 24.02 -9.30 31.05
CA PRO A 124 24.49 -7.98 30.62
C PRO A 124 25.89 -7.64 31.15
N PRO A 125 26.68 -6.84 30.43
CA PRO A 125 27.98 -6.39 30.91
C PRO A 125 27.83 -5.17 31.86
N PRO A 126 28.77 -5.04 32.84
CA PRO A 126 28.77 -3.97 33.83
C PRO A 126 29.36 -2.65 33.31
N PRO A 127 29.09 -1.54 33.97
CA PRO A 127 29.53 -0.21 33.55
C PRO A 127 30.89 0.21 34.11
N GLN A 128 31.52 1.13 33.46
CA GLN A 128 32.60 2.05 33.90
C GLN A 128 33.70 2.15 32.85
N GLN A 129 34.39 3.25 32.65
CA GLN A 129 34.56 4.52 33.37
C GLN A 129 35.09 5.57 32.40
N GLN A 130 34.75 6.82 32.72
CA GLN A 130 35.33 8.04 32.18
C GLN A 130 36.84 8.13 32.42
N GLN A 131 37.57 8.75 31.48
CA GLN A 131 38.50 9.82 31.77
C GLN A 131 39.17 10.35 30.51
N GLN A 132 38.87 11.57 30.19
CA GLN A 132 39.74 12.74 30.03
C GLN A 132 41.13 12.44 29.42
N GLN A 133 41.40 13.05 28.26
CA GLN A 133 42.55 13.94 28.12
C GLN A 133 42.36 14.94 26.97
N GLN A 134 42.61 16.17 27.35
CA GLN A 134 42.58 17.39 26.59
C GLN A 134 43.86 17.57 25.77
N GLN A 135 43.67 18.35 24.65
CA GLN A 135 44.61 19.34 24.13
C GLN A 135 45.98 18.89 23.61
N GLN A 136 46.22 19.13 22.34
CA GLN A 136 47.17 20.15 21.83
C GLN A 136 47.42 19.95 20.34
N GLN A 137 46.96 20.90 19.56
CA GLN A 137 47.75 21.86 18.75
C GLN A 137 48.63 21.28 17.61
N GLN A 138 48.40 21.87 16.49
CA GLN A 138 49.29 22.54 15.53
C GLN A 138 49.26 22.00 14.11
N SER A 139 48.84 22.90 13.30
CA SER A 139 49.12 23.16 11.88
C SER A 139 50.24 22.35 11.21
N SER A 140 49.91 21.67 10.12
CA SER A 140 50.83 21.34 9.03
C SER A 140 50.12 21.42 7.68
N PRO A 141 50.79 21.79 6.59
CA PRO A 141 50.17 22.13 5.31
C PRO A 141 49.72 20.90 4.52
N PRO A 142 48.78 21.06 3.57
CA PRO A 142 48.20 19.95 2.85
C PRO A 142 49.18 19.30 1.84
N PRO A 143 49.17 17.97 1.71
CA PRO A 143 49.95 17.27 0.69
C PRO A 143 49.30 17.42 -0.69
N PRO A 144 50.09 17.27 -1.80
CA PRO A 144 49.66 17.59 -3.15
C PRO A 144 48.59 16.62 -3.67
N GLN A 145 47.61 17.18 -4.36
CA GLN A 145 46.50 16.48 -5.00
C GLN A 145 47.01 15.46 -6.04
N GLN A 146 46.85 14.20 -5.73
CA GLN A 146 46.89 13.14 -6.74
C GLN A 146 45.61 13.23 -7.59
N LYS A 147 45.79 13.34 -8.90
CA LYS A 147 44.73 13.28 -9.90
C LYS A 147 43.97 11.97 -9.75
N ARG A 148 42.74 12.06 -9.23
CA ARG A 148 41.76 10.97 -9.28
C ARG A 148 41.39 10.77 -10.76
N SER A 149 41.68 9.60 -11.26
CA SER A 149 41.11 9.06 -12.50
C SER A 149 39.58 9.12 -12.40
N VAL A 150 38.98 9.73 -13.42
CA VAL A 150 37.53 9.80 -13.58
C VAL A 150 37.03 8.39 -13.85
N GLU A 151 36.46 7.78 -12.81
CA GLU A 151 35.67 6.56 -12.97
C GLU A 151 34.36 6.92 -13.64
N THR A 152 34.15 6.37 -14.83
CA THR A 152 32.95 6.52 -15.64
C THR A 152 31.74 6.06 -14.79
N PRO A 153 30.68 6.87 -14.63
CA PRO A 153 29.50 6.44 -13.89
C PRO A 153 28.86 5.21 -14.55
N ALA A 154 28.58 4.19 -13.76
CA ALA A 154 27.80 3.04 -14.20
C ALA A 154 26.49 3.52 -14.86
N PRO A 155 26.05 2.91 -15.98
CA PRO A 155 24.84 3.34 -16.68
C PRO A 155 23.62 3.21 -15.72
N ALA A 156 22.85 4.29 -15.65
CA ALA A 156 21.60 4.34 -14.89
C ALA A 156 20.68 3.18 -15.30
N PRO A 157 19.91 2.59 -14.36
CA PRO A 157 18.98 1.53 -14.69
C PRO A 157 17.99 2.03 -15.75
N LYS A 158 17.94 1.33 -16.87
CA LYS A 158 17.03 1.63 -17.98
C LYS A 158 15.59 1.66 -17.42
N PRO A 159 14.77 2.66 -17.79
CA PRO A 159 13.37 2.66 -17.44
C PRO A 159 12.71 1.37 -17.96
N PRO A 160 11.70 0.82 -17.25
CA PRO A 160 11.05 -0.41 -17.67
C PRO A 160 10.57 -0.30 -19.10
N GLN A 161 11.01 -1.23 -19.94
CA GLN A 161 10.62 -1.26 -21.35
C GLN A 161 9.11 -1.48 -21.42
N VAL A 162 8.40 -0.46 -21.88
CA VAL A 162 6.97 -0.55 -22.19
C VAL A 162 6.86 -1.42 -23.43
N VAL A 163 6.31 -2.64 -23.25
CA VAL A 163 6.03 -3.54 -24.38
C VAL A 163 4.91 -2.89 -25.22
N THR A 164 5.31 -2.27 -26.30
CA THR A 164 4.41 -1.74 -27.32
C THR A 164 3.97 -2.88 -28.21
N THR A 165 2.75 -3.36 -28.05
CA THR A 165 2.10 -4.22 -29.05
C THR A 165 1.60 -3.31 -30.16
N THR A 166 2.27 -3.31 -31.30
CA THR A 166 1.80 -2.66 -32.54
C THR A 166 0.62 -3.46 -33.07
N THR A 167 -0.56 -2.93 -32.97
CA THR A 167 -1.75 -3.45 -33.68
C THR A 167 -1.67 -2.92 -35.12
N THR A 168 -1.67 -3.82 -36.08
CA THR A 168 -1.69 -3.52 -37.53
C THR A 168 -2.91 -2.66 -37.85
N GLY A 169 -2.72 -1.39 -38.27
CA GLY A 169 -3.82 -0.50 -38.69
C GLY A 169 -3.92 0.82 -37.93
N SER A 170 -3.05 1.12 -36.96
CA SER A 170 -3.06 2.41 -36.26
C SER A 170 -2.18 3.44 -36.95
N ASP A 171 -2.62 4.72 -36.96
CA ASP A 171 -1.83 5.88 -37.34
C ASP A 171 -0.46 5.82 -36.63
N PRO A 172 0.68 5.96 -37.36
CA PRO A 172 2.02 5.90 -36.76
C PRO A 172 2.28 6.95 -35.68
N ARG A 173 1.43 7.97 -35.59
CA ARG A 173 1.44 8.97 -34.51
C ARG A 173 0.74 8.51 -33.24
N VAL A 174 0.00 7.39 -33.26
CA VAL A 174 -0.75 6.85 -32.13
C VAL A 174 0.05 5.75 -31.48
N ARG A 175 0.34 5.92 -30.18
CA ARG A 175 1.02 4.94 -29.35
C ARG A 175 0.03 4.26 -28.42
N ASN A 176 -0.23 3.00 -28.64
CA ASN A 176 -1.05 2.18 -27.73
C ASN A 176 -0.17 1.60 -26.62
N VAL A 177 -0.60 1.77 -25.37
CA VAL A 177 0.07 1.23 -24.19
C VAL A 177 -0.94 0.38 -23.40
N ARG A 178 -0.57 -0.85 -23.07
CA ARG A 178 -1.41 -1.72 -22.23
C ARG A 178 -1.65 -1.09 -20.86
N ILE A 179 -2.91 -1.14 -20.43
CA ILE A 179 -3.28 -0.69 -19.08
C ILE A 179 -2.81 -1.75 -18.07
N SER A 180 -2.07 -1.34 -17.05
CA SER A 180 -1.65 -2.23 -15.97
C SER A 180 -2.82 -2.65 -15.08
N SER A 181 -2.74 -3.82 -14.44
CA SER A 181 -3.75 -4.31 -13.49
C SER A 181 -4.01 -3.31 -12.35
N MET A 182 -2.95 -2.69 -11.83
CA MET A 182 -3.08 -1.62 -10.84
C MET A 182 -3.90 -0.43 -11.37
N ARG A 183 -3.69 -0.02 -12.64
CA ARG A 183 -4.45 1.09 -13.24
C ARG A 183 -5.92 0.74 -13.42
N HIS A 184 -6.25 -0.51 -13.78
CA HIS A 184 -7.64 -0.99 -13.84
C HIS A 184 -8.29 -0.89 -12.46
N ARG A 185 -7.68 -1.46 -11.42
CA ARG A 185 -8.22 -1.40 -10.04
C ARG A 185 -8.46 0.04 -9.55
N ILE A 186 -7.52 0.95 -9.83
CA ILE A 186 -7.70 2.39 -9.50
C ILE A 186 -8.91 2.97 -10.25
N ALA A 187 -9.02 2.71 -11.55
CA ALA A 187 -10.11 3.22 -12.37
C ALA A 187 -11.48 2.70 -11.88
N ASP A 188 -11.58 1.41 -11.61
CA ASP A 188 -12.80 0.76 -11.12
C ASP A 188 -13.21 1.33 -9.76
N ARG A 189 -12.27 1.47 -8.82
CA ARG A 189 -12.54 2.04 -7.50
C ARG A 189 -13.01 3.50 -7.58
N LEU A 190 -12.35 4.33 -8.39
CA LEU A 190 -12.75 5.74 -8.57
C LEU A 190 -14.13 5.84 -9.23
N LYS A 191 -14.38 5.01 -10.25
CA LYS A 191 -15.67 5.03 -10.94
C LYS A 191 -16.80 4.47 -10.07
N ALA A 192 -16.55 3.44 -9.29
CA ALA A 192 -17.50 2.91 -8.32
C ALA A 192 -17.88 3.98 -7.28
N SER A 193 -16.91 4.73 -6.75
CA SER A 193 -17.16 5.84 -5.83
C SER A 193 -18.09 6.88 -6.43
N GLN A 194 -17.84 7.35 -7.66
CA GLN A 194 -18.70 8.31 -8.36
C GLN A 194 -20.10 7.78 -8.65
N ASN A 195 -20.23 6.47 -8.93
CA ASN A 195 -21.54 5.86 -9.23
C ASN A 195 -22.37 5.61 -7.97
N THR A 196 -21.72 5.46 -6.80
CA THR A 196 -22.39 5.13 -5.54
C THR A 196 -22.77 6.37 -4.74
N CYS A 197 -21.89 7.38 -4.66
CA CYS A 197 -22.10 8.59 -3.87
C CYS A 197 -22.82 9.67 -4.66
N ALA A 198 -23.74 10.40 -4.02
CA ALA A 198 -24.27 11.65 -4.52
C ALA A 198 -23.30 12.79 -4.18
N MET A 199 -22.17 12.86 -4.91
CA MET A 199 -21.10 13.79 -4.59
C MET A 199 -21.47 15.24 -4.84
N LEU A 200 -21.31 16.07 -3.81
CA LEU A 200 -21.39 17.52 -3.89
C LEU A 200 -20.11 18.12 -3.29
N THR A 201 -19.71 19.30 -3.76
CA THR A 201 -18.51 19.97 -3.25
C THR A 201 -18.85 21.40 -2.85
N THR A 202 -18.50 21.76 -1.62
CA THR A 202 -18.54 23.15 -1.14
C THR A 202 -17.12 23.69 -0.98
N PHE A 203 -16.95 24.99 -1.16
CA PHE A 203 -15.66 25.66 -1.15
C PHE A 203 -15.64 26.78 -0.12
N ASN A 204 -14.45 27.04 0.43
CA ASN A 204 -14.18 28.22 1.24
C ASN A 204 -12.76 28.72 1.00
N GLU A 205 -12.52 30.00 1.28
CA GLU A 205 -11.19 30.59 1.30
C GLU A 205 -10.73 30.78 2.74
N ILE A 206 -9.48 30.42 3.02
CA ILE A 206 -8.85 30.51 4.35
C ILE A 206 -7.67 31.47 4.28
N ASP A 207 -7.63 32.43 5.19
CA ASP A 207 -6.44 33.26 5.41
C ASP A 207 -5.38 32.45 6.16
N MET A 208 -4.36 32.00 5.44
CA MET A 208 -3.23 31.21 5.98
C MET A 208 -2.21 32.07 6.70
N THR A 209 -2.30 33.40 6.65
CA THR A 209 -1.29 34.30 7.19
C THR A 209 -1.01 34.03 8.67
N PRO A 210 -2.03 33.90 9.57
CA PRO A 210 -1.76 33.67 10.99
C PRO A 210 -1.07 32.31 11.23
N LEU A 211 -1.46 31.27 10.51
CA LEU A 211 -0.82 29.96 10.60
C LEU A 211 0.63 29.98 10.10
N ILE A 212 0.90 30.70 8.99
CA ILE A 212 2.26 30.88 8.46
C ILE A 212 3.14 31.65 9.48
N GLU A 213 2.62 32.71 10.08
CA GLU A 213 3.30 33.50 11.11
C GLU A 213 3.62 32.64 12.34
N MET A 214 2.63 31.92 12.86
CA MET A 214 2.81 30.96 13.96
C MET A 214 3.91 29.95 13.63
N ARG A 215 3.83 29.32 12.48
CA ARG A 215 4.85 28.34 12.04
C ARG A 215 6.23 28.97 11.94
N ASN A 216 6.35 30.14 11.34
CA ASN A 216 7.64 30.82 11.20
C ASN A 216 8.26 31.21 12.53
N ARG A 217 7.45 31.59 13.52
CA ARG A 217 7.87 31.91 14.87
C ARG A 217 8.42 30.71 15.63
N TYR A 218 7.77 29.54 15.50
CA TYR A 218 8.04 28.40 16.36
C TYR A 218 8.73 27.22 15.68
N LYS A 219 8.94 27.22 14.37
CA LYS A 219 9.47 26.07 13.61
C LYS A 219 10.83 25.56 14.11
N ASP A 220 11.71 26.46 14.54
CA ASP A 220 13.07 26.12 14.96
C ASP A 220 13.08 25.52 16.38
N ASP A 221 12.31 26.08 17.30
CA ASP A 221 12.16 25.53 18.65
C ASP A 221 11.38 24.23 18.66
N PHE A 222 10.37 24.13 17.81
CA PHE A 222 9.64 22.89 17.59
C PHE A 222 10.57 21.77 17.08
N TYR A 223 11.44 22.09 16.10
CA TYR A 223 12.41 21.14 15.58
C TYR A 223 13.43 20.72 16.65
N LYS A 224 13.97 21.66 17.42
CA LYS A 224 14.89 21.35 18.52
C LYS A 224 14.27 20.41 19.56
N LYS A 225 12.99 20.65 19.92
CA LYS A 225 12.30 19.86 20.95
C LYS A 225 11.84 18.50 20.46
N HIS A 226 11.29 18.42 19.24
CA HIS A 226 10.57 17.22 18.75
C HIS A 226 11.32 16.44 17.67
N ASN A 227 12.43 16.98 17.15
CA ASN A 227 13.24 16.41 16.05
C ASN A 227 12.41 16.12 14.78
N VAL A 228 11.36 16.90 14.54
CA VAL A 228 10.51 16.85 13.34
C VAL A 228 10.14 18.27 12.91
N LYS A 229 9.99 18.49 11.60
CA LYS A 229 9.65 19.81 11.06
C LYS A 229 8.16 20.10 11.27
N LEU A 230 7.82 21.30 11.73
CA LEU A 230 6.45 21.78 11.79
C LEU A 230 5.97 22.11 10.36
N GLY A 231 5.04 21.32 9.83
CA GLY A 231 4.39 21.51 8.53
C GLY A 231 3.07 22.26 8.64
N PHE A 232 2.30 22.26 7.53
CA PHE A 232 0.93 22.76 7.51
C PHE A 232 -0.10 21.62 7.69
N MET A 233 0.34 20.35 7.56
CA MET A 233 -0.59 19.23 7.64
C MET A 233 -1.09 18.98 9.06
N SER A 234 -0.23 19.07 10.07
CA SER A 234 -0.63 18.83 11.46
C SER A 234 -1.71 19.80 11.96
N PRO A 235 -1.65 21.14 11.70
CA PRO A 235 -2.77 22.03 12.00
C PRO A 235 -4.06 21.67 11.29
N PHE A 236 -4.01 21.34 9.99
CA PHE A 236 -5.21 20.94 9.25
C PHE A 236 -5.79 19.62 9.77
N VAL A 237 -4.96 18.62 10.05
CA VAL A 237 -5.39 17.36 10.64
C VAL A 237 -6.07 17.59 12.00
N LYS A 238 -5.48 18.42 12.86
CA LYS A 238 -6.05 18.75 14.17
C LYS A 238 -7.35 19.54 14.05
N ALA A 239 -7.39 20.55 13.18
CA ALA A 239 -8.61 21.32 12.91
C ALA A 239 -9.74 20.43 12.38
N CYS A 240 -9.43 19.52 11.44
CA CYS A 240 -10.40 18.53 10.96
C CYS A 240 -10.85 17.60 12.09
N ALA A 241 -9.95 17.11 12.93
CA ALA A 241 -10.30 16.21 14.03
C ALA A 241 -11.28 16.84 15.01
N ILE A 242 -11.08 18.13 15.35
CA ILE A 242 -12.00 18.91 16.19
C ILE A 242 -13.35 19.09 15.47
N ALA A 243 -13.33 19.51 14.22
CA ALA A 243 -14.55 19.74 13.45
C ALA A 243 -15.37 18.46 13.20
N LEU A 244 -14.73 17.30 13.06
CA LEU A 244 -15.39 15.98 12.89
C LEU A 244 -16.08 15.51 14.16
N GLN A 245 -15.59 15.90 15.35
CA GLN A 245 -16.25 15.59 16.62
C GLN A 245 -17.53 16.43 16.81
N ASP A 246 -17.55 17.66 16.29
CA ASP A 246 -18.69 18.56 16.43
C ASP A 246 -19.75 18.39 15.35
N VAL A 247 -19.36 17.85 14.19
CA VAL A 247 -20.27 17.56 13.06
C VAL A 247 -20.15 16.07 12.72
N PRO A 248 -20.74 15.17 13.56
CA PRO A 248 -20.56 13.71 13.43
C PRO A 248 -21.04 13.15 12.07
N ALA A 249 -21.98 13.82 11.40
CA ALA A 249 -22.44 13.41 10.08
C ALA A 249 -21.30 13.35 9.05
N VAL A 250 -20.28 14.22 9.17
CA VAL A 250 -19.10 14.23 8.29
C VAL A 250 -18.13 13.10 8.61
N ASN A 251 -18.18 12.55 9.84
CA ASN A 251 -17.38 11.43 10.30
C ASN A 251 -18.18 10.11 10.33
N ALA A 252 -19.07 9.91 9.37
CA ALA A 252 -19.92 8.72 9.31
C ALA A 252 -19.81 8.05 7.94
N SER A 253 -20.26 6.80 7.85
CA SER A 253 -20.35 6.02 6.62
C SER A 253 -21.79 5.67 6.29
N PHE A 254 -22.15 5.72 5.01
CA PHE A 254 -23.49 5.38 4.53
C PHE A 254 -23.50 3.90 4.12
N GLY A 255 -24.07 3.04 4.97
CA GLY A 255 -24.27 1.63 4.69
C GLY A 255 -25.54 1.31 3.93
N THR A 256 -25.88 0.03 3.82
CA THR A 256 -27.12 -0.42 3.16
C THR A 256 -28.34 -0.18 4.03
N ASP A 257 -28.26 -0.55 5.32
CA ASP A 257 -29.38 -0.50 6.25
C ASP A 257 -29.16 0.47 7.43
N PHE A 258 -27.91 0.89 7.65
CA PHE A 258 -27.51 1.72 8.77
C PHE A 258 -26.58 2.83 8.35
N ILE A 259 -26.60 3.94 9.07
CA ILE A 259 -25.55 4.95 9.08
C ILE A 259 -24.59 4.58 10.22
N GLU A 260 -23.32 4.47 9.90
CA GLU A 260 -22.25 4.10 10.83
C GLU A 260 -21.53 5.36 11.31
N TYR A 261 -21.81 5.83 12.52
CA TYR A 261 -21.14 6.96 13.14
C TYR A 261 -19.87 6.49 13.85
N HIS A 262 -18.77 7.22 13.66
CA HIS A 262 -17.48 6.89 14.28
C HIS A 262 -17.20 7.81 15.46
N ASP A 263 -17.08 7.25 16.67
CA ASP A 263 -16.72 7.99 17.88
C ASP A 263 -15.20 8.24 18.01
N PHE A 264 -14.44 7.86 16.98
CA PHE A 264 -13.01 8.09 16.83
C PHE A 264 -12.75 8.77 15.48
N VAL A 265 -11.57 9.41 15.35
CA VAL A 265 -11.20 10.11 14.13
C VAL A 265 -9.90 9.54 13.58
N ASP A 266 -10.00 8.83 12.46
CA ASP A 266 -8.89 8.24 11.71
C ASP A 266 -8.75 8.95 10.36
N ILE A 267 -7.73 9.79 10.22
CA ILE A 267 -7.57 10.62 9.01
C ILE A 267 -6.59 9.97 8.02
N SER A 268 -7.10 9.70 6.84
CA SER A 268 -6.34 9.26 5.68
C SER A 268 -5.64 10.44 5.01
N ILE A 269 -4.33 10.35 4.77
CA ILE A 269 -3.56 11.42 4.12
C ILE A 269 -3.05 10.98 2.75
N ALA A 270 -3.42 11.71 1.70
CA ALA A 270 -2.95 11.42 0.36
C ALA A 270 -1.45 11.78 0.21
N VAL A 271 -0.61 10.77 -0.02
CA VAL A 271 0.84 10.92 -0.20
C VAL A 271 1.22 10.50 -1.62
N SER A 272 1.86 11.41 -2.34
CA SER A 272 2.37 11.14 -3.69
C SER A 272 3.68 10.36 -3.62
N THR A 273 3.77 9.31 -4.45
CA THR A 273 4.98 8.50 -4.63
C THR A 273 5.32 8.36 -6.11
N PRO A 274 6.55 7.97 -6.47
CA PRO A 274 6.92 7.71 -7.88
C PRO A 274 6.04 6.67 -8.58
N ARG A 275 5.38 5.78 -7.82
CA ARG A 275 4.50 4.73 -8.34
C ARG A 275 3.03 5.14 -8.39
N GLY A 276 2.66 6.28 -7.82
CA GLY A 276 1.30 6.78 -7.74
C GLY A 276 0.94 7.32 -6.36
N LEU A 277 -0.35 7.48 -6.10
CA LEU A 277 -0.88 7.99 -4.84
C LEU A 277 -1.12 6.83 -3.87
N VAL A 278 -0.65 6.97 -2.63
CA VAL A 278 -0.99 6.09 -1.50
C VAL A 278 -1.65 6.91 -0.41
N VAL A 279 -2.50 6.28 0.40
CA VAL A 279 -3.35 6.99 1.36
C VAL A 279 -3.25 6.32 2.74
N PRO A 280 -2.11 6.48 3.45
CA PRO A 280 -1.97 5.97 4.81
C PRO A 280 -2.90 6.67 5.80
N VAL A 281 -3.23 6.01 6.90
CA VAL A 281 -4.20 6.43 7.90
C VAL A 281 -3.51 6.80 9.20
N LEU A 282 -3.71 8.04 9.64
CA LEU A 282 -3.37 8.50 10.99
C LEU A 282 -4.49 8.08 11.93
N ARG A 283 -4.16 7.29 12.95
CA ARG A 283 -5.13 6.75 13.90
C ARG A 283 -5.33 7.66 15.10
N ASP A 284 -6.57 7.72 15.61
CA ASP A 284 -6.93 8.42 16.84
C ASP A 284 -6.43 9.88 16.89
N VAL A 285 -6.52 10.61 15.77
CA VAL A 285 -5.93 11.96 15.64
C VAL A 285 -6.54 12.99 16.59
N GLN A 286 -7.75 12.75 17.12
CA GLN A 286 -8.37 13.60 18.13
C GLN A 286 -7.53 13.68 19.41
N LYS A 287 -6.77 12.63 19.76
CA LYS A 287 -5.87 12.56 20.91
C LYS A 287 -4.45 13.01 20.60
N ALA A 288 -4.09 13.13 19.31
CA ALA A 288 -2.72 13.39 18.89
C ALA A 288 -2.36 14.89 18.97
N ASP A 289 -1.11 15.18 19.32
CA ASP A 289 -0.52 16.51 19.21
C ASP A 289 0.13 16.75 17.83
N PHE A 290 0.53 18.00 17.54
CA PHE A 290 1.16 18.34 16.26
C PHE A 290 2.45 17.55 16.00
N ALA A 291 3.24 17.28 17.05
CA ALA A 291 4.50 16.57 16.89
C ALA A 291 4.30 15.09 16.59
N GLN A 292 3.29 14.47 17.18
CA GLN A 292 2.89 13.09 16.89
C GLN A 292 2.40 12.96 15.45
N ILE A 293 1.53 13.87 15.00
CA ILE A 293 1.00 13.91 13.63
C ILE A 293 2.15 14.08 12.62
N GLU A 294 3.04 15.07 12.82
CA GLU A 294 4.15 15.32 11.90
C GLU A 294 5.14 14.15 11.85
N ARG A 295 5.42 13.47 12.97
CA ARG A 295 6.27 12.27 13.01
C ARG A 295 5.67 11.13 12.21
N GLN A 296 4.37 10.86 12.36
CA GLN A 296 3.67 9.81 11.61
C GLN A 296 3.64 10.12 10.12
N ILE A 297 3.36 11.38 9.73
CA ILE A 297 3.38 11.80 8.32
C ILE A 297 4.78 11.65 7.71
N ALA A 298 5.84 12.04 8.45
CA ALA A 298 7.21 11.91 8.00
C ALA A 298 7.61 10.43 7.81
N ASP A 299 7.23 9.56 8.75
CA ASP A 299 7.44 8.11 8.67
C ASP A 299 6.70 7.49 7.48
N PHE A 300 5.40 7.78 7.33
CA PHE A 300 4.62 7.32 6.19
C PHE A 300 5.22 7.78 4.86
N GLY A 301 5.66 9.05 4.77
CA GLY A 301 6.31 9.59 3.59
C GLY A 301 7.63 8.88 3.25
N ALA A 302 8.44 8.53 4.25
CA ALA A 302 9.68 7.79 4.05
C ALA A 302 9.41 6.35 3.59
N ARG A 303 8.50 5.63 4.25
CA ARG A 303 8.14 4.24 3.92
C ARG A 303 7.38 4.12 2.61
N ALA A 304 6.54 5.09 2.27
CA ALA A 304 5.82 5.14 1.01
C ALA A 304 6.77 5.19 -0.21
N ARG A 305 7.85 6.00 -0.13
CA ARG A 305 8.84 6.10 -1.22
C ARG A 305 9.55 4.79 -1.51
N VAL A 306 9.75 3.95 -0.49
CA VAL A 306 10.40 2.63 -0.61
C VAL A 306 9.41 1.47 -0.64
N ASN A 307 8.11 1.76 -0.81
CA ASN A 307 7.02 0.80 -0.91
C ASN A 307 6.92 -0.17 0.29
N LYS A 308 7.11 0.35 1.51
CA LYS A 308 7.07 -0.42 2.76
C LYS A 308 5.81 -0.15 3.61
N LEU A 309 4.79 0.49 3.05
CA LEU A 309 3.49 0.63 3.72
C LEU A 309 2.71 -0.68 3.60
N THR A 310 2.11 -1.10 4.69
CA THR A 310 1.25 -2.29 4.75
C THR A 310 -0.18 -1.95 4.33
N LEU A 311 -0.95 -2.95 3.92
CA LEU A 311 -2.37 -2.76 3.58
C LEU A 311 -3.18 -2.28 4.81
N ALA A 312 -2.90 -2.80 6.00
CA ALA A 312 -3.55 -2.40 7.25
C ALA A 312 -3.36 -0.90 7.57
N GLU A 313 -2.23 -0.32 7.18
CA GLU A 313 -1.97 1.12 7.36
C GLU A 313 -2.70 2.00 6.33
N MET A 314 -3.23 1.43 5.26
CA MET A 314 -3.93 2.14 4.17
C MET A 314 -5.44 1.90 4.16
N THR A 315 -5.99 1.21 5.16
CA THR A 315 -7.42 0.87 5.25
C THR A 315 -8.02 1.35 6.56
N GLY A 316 -9.33 1.57 6.60
CA GLY A 316 -10.08 1.87 7.82
C GLY A 316 -10.02 3.33 8.29
N GLY A 317 -9.64 4.28 7.43
CA GLY A 317 -9.77 5.72 7.75
C GLY A 317 -11.21 6.17 7.67
N THR A 318 -11.59 7.16 8.50
CA THR A 318 -12.96 7.72 8.55
C THR A 318 -13.13 8.99 7.72
N PHE A 319 -12.03 9.70 7.44
CA PHE A 319 -12.00 10.94 6.67
C PHE A 319 -10.71 11.03 5.86
N THR A 320 -10.70 11.75 4.74
CA THR A 320 -9.50 11.92 3.91
C THR A 320 -9.11 13.40 3.77
N ILE A 321 -7.80 13.68 3.84
CA ILE A 321 -7.23 14.98 3.46
C ILE A 321 -6.30 14.78 2.27
N SER A 322 -6.55 15.52 1.19
CA SER A 322 -5.74 15.52 -0.03
C SER A 322 -5.16 16.91 -0.28
N ASN A 323 -3.85 16.98 -0.57
CA ASN A 323 -3.18 18.25 -0.83
C ASN A 323 -2.71 18.33 -2.30
N GLY A 324 -3.51 18.95 -3.15
CA GLY A 324 -3.18 19.27 -4.53
C GLY A 324 -2.32 20.55 -4.70
N GLY A 325 -2.21 21.35 -3.63
CA GLY A 325 -1.47 22.61 -3.64
C GLY A 325 0.02 22.45 -3.87
N VAL A 326 0.60 21.32 -3.46
CA VAL A 326 2.01 20.97 -3.70
C VAL A 326 2.35 20.85 -5.18
N PHE A 327 1.35 20.62 -6.03
CA PHE A 327 1.44 20.58 -7.49
C PHE A 327 0.96 21.86 -8.17
N GLY A 328 0.58 22.88 -7.39
CA GLY A 328 0.12 24.18 -7.88
C GLY A 328 -1.38 24.26 -8.18
N SER A 329 -2.19 23.25 -7.83
CA SER A 329 -3.65 23.30 -7.98
C SER A 329 -4.22 24.45 -7.18
N TRP A 330 -4.98 25.35 -7.84
CA TRP A 330 -5.66 26.44 -7.16
C TRP A 330 -6.99 26.01 -6.53
N MET A 331 -7.71 25.14 -7.18
CA MET A 331 -9.01 24.61 -6.75
C MET A 331 -9.27 23.27 -7.44
N GLY A 332 -9.95 22.35 -6.79
CA GLY A 332 -10.32 21.06 -7.34
C GLY A 332 -11.44 20.41 -6.54
N THR A 333 -12.11 19.43 -7.14
CA THR A 333 -13.18 18.63 -6.53
C THR A 333 -12.66 17.20 -6.34
N PRO A 334 -12.11 16.84 -5.17
CA PRO A 334 -11.58 15.51 -4.95
C PRO A 334 -12.70 14.46 -4.94
N ILE A 335 -12.39 13.23 -5.35
CA ILE A 335 -13.31 12.08 -5.30
C ILE A 335 -13.24 11.45 -3.91
N ILE A 336 -14.40 11.16 -3.32
CA ILE A 336 -14.51 10.50 -2.02
C ILE A 336 -13.84 9.12 -2.07
N ASN A 337 -13.19 8.73 -0.98
CA ASN A 337 -12.57 7.43 -0.81
C ASN A 337 -13.47 6.50 0.02
N PRO A 338 -14.32 5.66 -0.61
CA PRO A 338 -15.24 4.81 0.15
C PRO A 338 -14.53 3.88 1.14
N PRO A 339 -15.15 3.55 2.30
CA PRO A 339 -16.53 3.83 2.71
C PRO A 339 -16.77 5.21 3.34
N GLN A 340 -15.76 6.10 3.37
CA GLN A 340 -15.87 7.44 3.91
C GLN A 340 -16.93 8.26 3.16
N SER A 341 -17.54 9.23 3.87
CA SER A 341 -18.56 10.11 3.29
C SER A 341 -18.03 11.48 2.88
N ALA A 342 -16.79 11.83 3.23
CA ALA A 342 -16.23 13.12 2.88
C ALA A 342 -14.71 13.12 2.70
N ILE A 343 -14.23 14.13 1.97
CA ILE A 343 -12.81 14.39 1.71
C ILE A 343 -12.54 15.90 1.65
N LEU A 344 -11.50 16.36 2.35
CA LEU A 344 -11.03 17.74 2.28
C LEU A 344 -9.90 17.86 1.26
N GLY A 345 -10.06 18.74 0.28
CA GLY A 345 -9.04 19.14 -0.67
C GLY A 345 -8.36 20.44 -0.23
N MET A 346 -7.05 20.39 -0.01
CA MET A 346 -6.19 21.56 0.19
C MET A 346 -5.54 21.97 -1.13
N HIS A 347 -5.37 23.27 -1.33
CA HIS A 347 -4.85 23.80 -2.58
C HIS A 347 -3.67 24.77 -2.37
N ALA A 348 -3.18 25.36 -3.45
CA ALA A 348 -2.04 26.26 -3.39
C ALA A 348 -2.39 27.57 -2.66
N THR A 349 -1.55 27.95 -1.72
CA THR A 349 -1.62 29.27 -1.08
C THR A 349 -1.12 30.34 -2.04
N LYS A 350 -1.91 31.40 -2.22
CA LYS A 350 -1.59 32.52 -3.11
C LYS A 350 -1.77 33.85 -2.39
N LYS A 351 -0.87 34.79 -2.66
CA LYS A 351 -1.04 36.16 -2.19
C LYS A 351 -2.18 36.85 -2.92
N LYS A 352 -3.15 37.38 -2.14
CA LYS A 352 -4.32 38.09 -2.65
C LYS A 352 -4.52 39.40 -1.87
N PRO A 353 -5.10 40.46 -2.49
CA PRO A 353 -5.65 41.57 -1.75
C PRO A 353 -6.85 41.07 -0.95
N TRP A 354 -6.86 41.37 0.36
CA TRP A 354 -7.88 40.90 1.29
C TRP A 354 -8.31 42.04 2.21
N VAL A 355 -9.61 42.16 2.48
CA VAL A 355 -10.11 43.17 3.40
C VAL A 355 -9.93 42.69 4.84
N VAL A 356 -9.18 43.43 5.65
CA VAL A 356 -8.97 43.16 7.06
C VAL A 356 -9.42 44.41 7.85
N GLY A 357 -10.55 44.30 8.52
CA GLY A 357 -11.25 45.47 9.04
C GLY A 357 -11.70 46.38 7.90
N ASN A 358 -11.19 47.59 7.83
CA ASN A 358 -11.45 48.56 6.77
C ASN A 358 -10.26 48.83 5.82
N GLU A 359 -9.22 47.98 5.89
CA GLU A 359 -8.00 48.13 5.10
C GLU A 359 -7.81 46.97 4.13
N ILE A 360 -7.26 47.24 2.94
CA ILE A 360 -6.85 46.21 1.99
C ILE A 360 -5.42 45.81 2.34
N LYS A 361 -5.23 44.53 2.71
CA LYS A 361 -3.92 43.96 3.03
C LYS A 361 -3.59 42.80 2.08
N ILE A 362 -2.31 42.57 1.84
CA ILE A 362 -1.87 41.35 1.13
C ILE A 362 -1.89 40.21 2.13
N ARG A 363 -2.69 39.17 1.82
CA ARG A 363 -2.84 37.97 2.64
C ARG A 363 -2.50 36.71 1.84
N ASP A 364 -2.05 35.70 2.53
CA ASP A 364 -1.78 34.39 1.96
C ASP A 364 -3.08 33.55 2.02
N ILE A 365 -3.80 33.44 0.90
CA ILE A 365 -5.13 32.81 0.84
C ILE A 365 -5.02 31.42 0.20
N MET A 366 -5.64 30.44 0.84
CA MET A 366 -5.81 29.08 0.34
C MET A 366 -7.29 28.80 0.07
N ALA A 367 -7.61 28.27 -1.12
CA ALA A 367 -8.92 27.66 -1.36
C ALA A 367 -8.91 26.24 -0.78
N VAL A 368 -9.99 25.89 -0.10
CA VAL A 368 -10.25 24.53 0.39
C VAL A 368 -11.58 24.05 -0.17
N ALA A 369 -11.67 22.74 -0.43
CA ALA A 369 -12.85 22.08 -0.98
C ALA A 369 -13.25 20.91 -0.08
N LEU A 370 -14.49 20.86 0.35
CA LEU A 370 -15.07 19.68 0.99
C LEU A 370 -15.98 18.98 -0.01
N THR A 371 -15.59 17.80 -0.49
CA THR A 371 -16.49 16.93 -1.25
C THR A 371 -17.12 15.93 -0.29
N TYR A 372 -18.42 15.76 -0.38
CA TYR A 372 -19.21 14.95 0.54
C TYR A 372 -20.33 14.19 -0.17
N ASP A 373 -20.78 13.12 0.43
CA ASP A 373 -21.91 12.33 -0.04
C ASP A 373 -23.22 12.93 0.47
N HIS A 374 -23.97 13.57 -0.43
CA HIS A 374 -25.23 14.24 -0.07
C HIS A 374 -26.38 13.29 0.27
N ARG A 375 -26.15 11.97 0.21
CA ARG A 375 -27.10 11.01 0.78
C ARG A 375 -27.08 11.01 2.31
N LEU A 376 -25.97 11.45 2.92
CA LEU A 376 -25.73 11.46 4.36
C LEU A 376 -25.53 12.86 4.92
N ILE A 377 -24.76 13.70 4.23
CA ILE A 377 -24.33 15.01 4.70
C ILE A 377 -25.10 16.08 3.98
N ASP A 378 -25.78 16.94 4.72
CA ASP A 378 -26.48 18.09 4.16
C ASP A 378 -25.54 19.28 3.92
N GLY A 379 -26.01 20.21 3.08
CA GLY A 379 -25.25 21.43 2.77
C GLY A 379 -24.92 22.26 4.00
N SER A 380 -25.83 22.33 4.99
CA SER A 380 -25.58 22.99 6.28
C SER A 380 -24.47 22.37 7.08
N ASP A 381 -24.44 21.03 7.16
CA ASP A 381 -23.40 20.30 7.89
C ASP A 381 -22.04 20.47 7.24
N ALA A 382 -22.00 20.33 5.90
CA ALA A 382 -20.78 20.51 5.11
C ALA A 382 -20.19 21.92 5.27
N VAL A 383 -21.02 22.96 5.20
CA VAL A 383 -20.57 24.35 5.37
C VAL A 383 -20.16 24.62 6.81
N THR A 384 -20.92 24.15 7.80
CA THR A 384 -20.59 24.31 9.23
C THR A 384 -19.23 23.68 9.53
N PHE A 385 -19.00 22.44 9.06
CA PHE A 385 -17.70 21.78 9.19
C PHE A 385 -16.58 22.60 8.56
N LEU A 386 -16.76 23.05 7.31
CA LEU A 386 -15.72 23.78 6.58
C LEU A 386 -15.41 25.14 7.19
N VAL A 387 -16.43 25.86 7.67
CA VAL A 387 -16.27 27.15 8.39
C VAL A 387 -15.54 26.93 9.71
N LYS A 388 -15.82 25.85 10.43
CA LYS A 388 -15.12 25.51 11.66
C LYS A 388 -13.63 25.25 11.40
N VAL A 389 -13.29 24.44 10.40
CA VAL A 389 -11.91 24.23 9.96
C VAL A 389 -11.24 25.55 9.59
N LYS A 390 -11.92 26.40 8.83
CA LYS A 390 -11.43 27.75 8.49
C LYS A 390 -11.09 28.55 9.74
N ASN A 391 -12.01 28.69 10.67
CA ASN A 391 -11.82 29.51 11.89
C ASN A 391 -10.65 29.01 12.73
N LEU A 392 -10.45 27.70 12.84
CA LEU A 392 -9.34 27.09 13.57
C LEU A 392 -7.99 27.30 12.88
N ILE A 393 -7.95 27.39 11.56
CA ILE A 393 -6.72 27.67 10.81
C ILE A 393 -6.41 29.18 10.79
N GLU A 394 -7.41 30.05 10.70
CA GLU A 394 -7.27 31.50 10.75
C GLU A 394 -6.89 32.00 12.15
N ASP A 395 -7.26 31.26 13.20
CA ASP A 395 -6.81 31.50 14.58
C ASP A 395 -6.34 30.19 15.24
N PRO A 396 -5.08 29.78 15.02
CA PRO A 396 -4.57 28.52 15.54
C PRO A 396 -4.54 28.40 17.08
N ALA A 397 -4.62 29.53 17.80
CA ALA A 397 -4.66 29.53 19.26
C ALA A 397 -5.93 28.84 19.80
N ARG A 398 -7.05 28.90 19.07
CA ARG A 398 -8.32 28.26 19.42
C ARG A 398 -8.18 26.74 19.56
N MET A 399 -7.32 26.11 18.76
CA MET A 399 -7.08 24.66 18.84
C MET A 399 -6.37 24.24 20.14
N VAL A 400 -5.61 25.15 20.75
CA VAL A 400 -4.85 24.91 21.99
C VAL A 400 -5.67 25.27 23.22
N LEU A 401 -6.55 26.28 23.06
CA LEU A 401 -7.38 26.80 24.16
C LEU A 401 -8.73 26.09 24.29
N ASP A 402 -8.98 25.08 23.43
CA ASP A 402 -10.26 24.36 23.37
C ASP A 402 -11.48 25.30 23.19
N LEU A 403 -11.32 26.32 22.34
CA LEU A 403 -12.33 27.31 21.95
C LEU A 403 -12.94 26.99 20.58
N ALA A 404 -13.15 25.73 20.34
CA ALA A 404 -13.64 25.26 19.07
C ALA A 404 -15.16 25.40 18.95
#